data_7be8448fd8b23790ccbeacd168a0451b
#
_entry.id   7be8448fd8b23790ccbeacd168a0451b
#
_cell.length_a   1.000
_cell.length_b   1.000
_cell.length_c   1.000
_cell.angle_alpha   90.00
_cell.angle_beta   90.00
_cell.angle_gamma   90.00
#
_symmetry.space_group_name_H-M   'P 1'
#
loop_
_entity.id
_entity.type
_entity.pdbx_description
1 polymer ?
#
loop_
_entity_poly.entity_id
_entity_poly.type
_entity_poly.pdbx_seq_one_letter_code
_entity_poly.pdbx_strand_id
1 'polypeptide(L)'
;PMKTMTTDVLVTGAGGAGMYAAIEAARRGSEVLLLDRSLIGRGGATVMAQMTVAAATGEQTPDHWEHHLQDTLNAGRGLCDARLSQLLCEEGVDCIREMDGWGVGWARHDGKLTAVMAPGHDRPRCVYVDFLNTGPAVS
;
A
#
# COMPACT_ATOMS: atom_id res chain seq x y z
N PRO A 1 -12.73 -27.13 25.62
CA PRO A 1 -11.64 -27.75 24.91
C PRO A 1 -10.95 -26.70 24.03
N MET A 2 -9.62 -26.67 24.07
CA MET A 2 -8.79 -25.80 23.23
C MET A 2 -8.90 -26.28 21.78
N LYS A 3 -9.18 -25.36 20.84
CA LYS A 3 -9.22 -25.67 19.42
C LYS A 3 -7.82 -25.45 18.83
N THR A 4 -7.26 -26.49 18.21
CA THR A 4 -5.98 -26.41 17.50
C THR A 4 -6.26 -26.29 16.00
N MET A 5 -5.57 -25.39 15.33
CA MET A 5 -5.57 -25.22 13.87
C MET A 5 -4.13 -25.32 13.37
N THR A 6 -3.95 -25.91 12.20
CA THR A 6 -2.65 -26.02 11.55
C THR A 6 -2.71 -25.26 10.23
N THR A 7 -1.64 -24.59 9.86
CA THR A 7 -1.51 -23.80 8.63
C THR A 7 -0.03 -23.72 8.24
N ASP A 8 0.27 -23.46 6.97
CA ASP A 8 1.65 -23.26 6.51
C ASP A 8 2.19 -21.91 6.93
N VAL A 9 1.34 -20.87 6.86
CA VAL A 9 1.69 -19.49 7.18
C VAL A 9 0.67 -18.88 8.13
N LEU A 10 1.13 -18.40 9.27
CA LEU A 10 0.34 -17.63 10.21
C LEU A 10 0.70 -16.15 10.10
N VAL A 11 -0.25 -15.31 9.71
CA VAL A 11 -0.12 -13.85 9.69
C VAL A 11 -0.89 -13.26 10.86
N THR A 12 -0.23 -12.46 11.68
CA THR A 12 -0.86 -11.77 12.81
C THR A 12 -0.93 -10.27 12.54
N GLY A 13 -2.14 -9.74 12.53
CA GLY A 13 -2.45 -8.36 12.17
C GLY A 13 -2.96 -8.23 10.74
N ALA A 14 -4.22 -7.79 10.59
CA ALA A 14 -4.90 -7.62 9.30
C ALA A 14 -4.99 -6.15 8.87
N GLY A 15 -3.93 -5.38 9.08
CA GLY A 15 -3.71 -4.12 8.37
C GLY A 15 -3.21 -4.39 6.95
N GLY A 16 -2.99 -3.35 6.13
CA GLY A 16 -2.60 -3.49 4.73
C GLY A 16 -1.39 -4.42 4.50
N ALA A 17 -0.36 -4.30 5.33
CA ALA A 17 0.84 -5.15 5.23
C ALA A 17 0.52 -6.64 5.49
N GLY A 18 -0.28 -6.94 6.53
CA GLY A 18 -0.64 -8.32 6.85
C GLY A 18 -1.58 -8.92 5.82
N MET A 19 -2.56 -8.17 5.34
CA MET A 19 -3.45 -8.62 4.27
C MET A 19 -2.67 -8.91 2.98
N TYR A 20 -1.77 -8.01 2.58
CA TYR A 20 -0.94 -8.22 1.39
C TYR A 20 -0.02 -9.43 1.53
N ALA A 21 0.62 -9.60 2.69
CA ALA A 21 1.45 -10.79 2.97
C ALA A 21 0.64 -12.08 2.90
N ALA A 22 -0.58 -12.09 3.44
CA ALA A 22 -1.48 -13.24 3.38
C ALA A 22 -1.90 -13.58 1.94
N ILE A 23 -2.23 -12.56 1.14
CA ILE A 23 -2.58 -12.71 -0.28
C ILE A 23 -1.40 -13.31 -1.04
N GLU A 24 -0.19 -12.79 -0.88
CA GLU A 24 0.99 -13.27 -1.58
C GLU A 24 1.38 -14.69 -1.16
N ALA A 25 1.29 -15.04 0.12
CA ALA A 25 1.52 -16.41 0.58
C ALA A 25 0.51 -17.40 -0.04
N ALA A 26 -0.77 -17.02 -0.05
CA ALA A 26 -1.83 -17.83 -0.65
C ALA A 26 -1.65 -18.00 -2.17
N ARG A 27 -1.25 -16.95 -2.89
CA ARG A 27 -0.94 -17.00 -4.33
C ARG A 27 0.20 -17.98 -4.64
N ARG A 28 1.12 -18.14 -3.71
CA ARG A 28 2.23 -19.10 -3.82
C ARG A 28 1.86 -20.52 -3.39
N GLY A 29 0.58 -20.77 -3.10
CA GLY A 29 0.03 -22.09 -2.79
C GLY A 29 0.10 -22.49 -1.33
N SER A 30 0.45 -21.58 -0.41
CA SER A 30 0.44 -21.84 1.03
C SER A 30 -0.97 -21.80 1.60
N GLU A 31 -1.27 -22.67 2.56
CA GLU A 31 -2.45 -22.53 3.42
C GLU A 31 -2.17 -21.43 4.44
N VAL A 32 -2.99 -20.37 4.44
CA VAL A 32 -2.74 -19.17 5.24
C VAL A 32 -3.82 -18.95 6.27
N LEU A 33 -3.42 -18.69 7.51
CA LEU A 33 -4.31 -18.20 8.56
C LEU A 33 -3.96 -16.74 8.89
N LEU A 34 -4.90 -15.84 8.64
CA LEU A 34 -4.79 -14.43 9.02
C LEU A 34 -5.59 -14.18 10.31
N LEU A 35 -4.91 -13.69 11.34
CA LEU A 35 -5.51 -13.37 12.64
C LEU A 35 -5.42 -11.87 12.92
N ASP A 36 -6.51 -11.31 13.41
CA ASP A 36 -6.54 -9.94 13.95
C ASP A 36 -7.33 -9.91 15.26
N ARG A 37 -7.05 -8.91 16.08
CA ARG A 37 -7.82 -8.66 17.33
C ARG A 37 -9.15 -7.95 17.06
N SER A 38 -9.35 -7.43 15.87
CA SER A 38 -10.56 -6.75 15.39
C SER A 38 -11.14 -7.46 14.17
N LEU A 39 -12.13 -6.88 13.53
CA LEU A 39 -12.62 -7.36 12.24
C LEU A 39 -11.57 -7.07 11.14
N ILE A 40 -11.38 -8.03 10.25
CA ILE A 40 -10.50 -7.88 9.09
C ILE A 40 -10.92 -6.63 8.27
N GLY A 41 -9.95 -5.82 7.86
CA GLY A 41 -10.19 -4.56 7.14
C GLY A 41 -10.77 -3.43 7.98
N ARG A 42 -10.90 -3.61 9.32
CA ARG A 42 -11.46 -2.60 10.22
C ARG A 42 -10.54 -2.22 11.38
N GLY A 43 -9.32 -2.70 11.36
CA GLY A 43 -8.31 -2.40 12.38
C GLY A 43 -6.99 -1.96 11.77
N GLY A 44 -6.08 -1.51 12.65
CA GLY A 44 -4.75 -1.08 12.25
C GLY A 44 -4.68 0.33 11.68
N ALA A 45 -3.48 0.72 11.24
CA ALA A 45 -3.22 2.06 10.72
C ALA A 45 -3.76 2.28 9.31
N THR A 46 -3.86 1.24 8.49
CA THR A 46 -4.30 1.35 7.09
C THR A 46 -5.70 1.91 6.97
N VAL A 47 -6.66 1.36 7.72
CA VAL A 47 -8.04 1.86 7.69
C VAL A 47 -8.17 3.30 8.20
N MET A 48 -7.20 3.77 9.00
CA MET A 48 -7.14 5.13 9.52
C MET A 48 -6.46 6.11 8.56
N ALA A 49 -5.84 5.63 7.49
CA ALA A 49 -5.19 6.47 6.48
C ALA A 49 -6.25 7.20 5.66
N GLN A 50 -6.38 8.49 5.90
CA GLN A 50 -7.44 9.30 5.30
C GLN A 50 -7.12 9.75 3.89
N MET A 51 -5.86 10.06 3.58
CA MET A 51 -5.55 10.90 2.44
C MET A 51 -5.04 10.12 1.22
N THR A 52 -3.82 9.62 1.24
CA THR A 52 -3.14 9.25 0.00
C THR A 52 -2.22 8.04 0.16
N VAL A 53 -1.87 7.44 -0.98
CA VAL A 53 -0.79 6.46 -1.13
C VAL A 53 0.21 6.99 -2.15
N ALA A 54 1.49 7.05 -1.81
CA ALA A 54 2.52 7.55 -2.72
C ALA A 54 3.00 6.45 -3.68
N ALA A 55 2.93 6.72 -4.99
CA ALA A 55 3.50 5.87 -6.03
C ALA A 55 3.82 6.70 -7.28
N ALA A 56 4.98 6.50 -7.87
CA ALA A 56 5.46 7.22 -9.05
C ALA A 56 4.80 6.72 -10.34
N THR A 57 3.48 6.86 -10.48
CA THR A 57 2.71 6.33 -11.61
C THR A 57 3.03 7.02 -12.94
N GLY A 58 3.49 8.26 -12.90
CA GLY A 58 3.89 9.01 -14.08
C GLY A 58 2.75 9.38 -15.05
N GLU A 59 1.48 9.18 -14.68
CA GLU A 59 0.34 9.31 -15.60
C GLU A 59 -0.03 10.76 -15.91
N GLN A 60 -0.03 11.63 -14.92
CA GLN A 60 -0.34 13.07 -15.11
C GLN A 60 0.92 13.92 -15.21
N THR A 61 1.90 13.65 -14.38
CA THR A 61 3.20 14.33 -14.37
C THR A 61 4.28 13.27 -14.54
N PRO A 62 5.27 13.46 -15.43
CA PRO A 62 6.36 12.51 -15.58
C PRO A 62 7.04 12.24 -14.25
N ASP A 63 7.07 10.98 -13.84
CA ASP A 63 7.68 10.54 -12.59
C ASP A 63 8.26 9.14 -12.76
N HIS A 64 9.22 8.77 -11.91
CA HIS A 64 9.85 7.47 -11.88
C HIS A 64 10.18 7.06 -10.46
N TRP A 65 10.23 5.76 -10.18
CA TRP A 65 10.46 5.25 -8.82
C TRP A 65 11.78 5.72 -8.21
N GLU A 66 12.81 6.01 -9.00
CA GLU A 66 14.10 6.53 -8.52
C GLU A 66 13.96 7.94 -7.92
N HIS A 67 13.11 8.80 -8.49
CA HIS A 67 12.79 10.10 -7.89
C HIS A 67 12.05 9.93 -6.57
N HIS A 68 11.10 8.98 -6.52
CA HIS A 68 10.39 8.65 -5.29
C HIS A 68 11.34 8.13 -4.20
N LEU A 69 12.28 7.26 -4.58
CA LEU A 69 13.31 6.75 -3.67
C LEU A 69 14.19 7.88 -3.12
N GLN A 70 14.64 8.79 -3.99
CA GLN A 70 15.48 9.91 -3.54
C GLN A 70 14.76 10.79 -2.53
N ASP A 71 13.49 11.12 -2.77
CA ASP A 71 12.67 11.89 -1.83
C ASP A 71 12.48 11.13 -0.51
N THR A 72 12.22 9.82 -0.58
CA THR A 72 12.05 8.96 0.60
C THR A 72 13.32 8.95 1.46
N LEU A 73 14.49 8.76 0.86
CA LEU A 73 15.76 8.74 1.58
C LEU A 73 16.11 10.11 2.16
N ASN A 74 15.85 11.19 1.42
CA ASN A 74 16.06 12.56 1.90
C ASN A 74 15.16 12.87 3.11
N ALA A 75 13.87 12.55 3.01
CA ALA A 75 12.92 12.74 4.10
C ALA A 75 13.27 11.91 5.34
N GLY A 76 13.79 10.71 5.12
CA GLY A 76 14.17 9.77 6.18
C GLY A 76 15.45 10.15 6.93
N ARG A 77 16.26 11.09 6.42
CA ARG A 77 17.46 11.64 7.09
C ARG A 77 18.40 10.58 7.66
N GLY A 78 18.60 9.49 6.92
CA GLY A 78 19.47 8.38 7.29
C GLY A 78 18.84 7.32 8.21
N LEU A 79 17.55 7.43 8.52
CA LEU A 79 16.82 6.42 9.31
C LEU A 79 16.14 5.35 8.43
N CYS A 80 16.10 5.53 7.12
CA CYS A 80 15.52 4.56 6.20
C CYS A 80 16.47 3.39 5.94
N ASP A 81 15.91 2.18 5.88
CA ASP A 81 16.57 1.07 5.20
C ASP A 81 16.50 1.31 3.69
N ALA A 82 17.64 1.52 3.05
CA ALA A 82 17.71 1.89 1.65
C ALA A 82 17.17 0.79 0.72
N ARG A 83 17.37 -0.50 1.06
CA ARG A 83 16.88 -1.63 0.27
C ARG A 83 15.37 -1.75 0.33
N LEU A 84 14.79 -1.62 1.53
CA LEU A 84 13.34 -1.66 1.70
C LEU A 84 12.67 -0.44 1.08
N SER A 85 13.30 0.74 1.16
CA SER A 85 12.82 1.96 0.50
C SER A 85 12.82 1.82 -1.02
N GLN A 86 13.88 1.24 -1.59
CA GLN A 86 13.93 0.95 -3.02
C GLN A 86 12.81 0.00 -3.44
N LEU A 87 12.66 -1.12 -2.77
CA LEU A 87 11.63 -2.11 -3.05
C LEU A 87 10.22 -1.48 -3.03
N LEU A 88 9.95 -0.70 -2.00
CA LEU A 88 8.67 0.01 -1.85
C LEU A 88 8.41 0.96 -3.03
N CYS A 89 9.39 1.76 -3.43
CA CYS A 89 9.23 2.74 -4.50
C CYS A 89 9.13 2.09 -5.89
N GLU A 90 9.91 1.03 -6.12
CA GLU A 90 9.97 0.29 -7.37
C GLU A 90 8.68 -0.51 -7.61
N GLU A 91 8.22 -1.28 -6.63
CA GLU A 91 7.04 -2.14 -6.76
C GLU A 91 5.72 -1.38 -6.50
N GLY A 92 5.77 -0.22 -5.85
CA GLY A 92 4.57 0.52 -5.43
C GLY A 92 3.63 0.88 -6.56
N VAL A 93 4.15 1.13 -7.76
CA VAL A 93 3.34 1.45 -8.95
C VAL A 93 2.50 0.25 -9.37
N ASP A 94 3.10 -0.94 -9.40
CA ASP A 94 2.38 -2.16 -9.78
C ASP A 94 1.36 -2.56 -8.73
N CYS A 95 1.65 -2.33 -7.44
CA CYS A 95 0.69 -2.51 -6.36
C CYS A 95 -0.54 -1.58 -6.50
N ILE A 96 -0.36 -0.31 -6.89
CA ILE A 96 -1.49 0.60 -7.16
C ILE A 96 -2.34 0.10 -8.32
N ARG A 97 -1.73 -0.38 -9.40
CA ARG A 97 -2.44 -0.96 -10.56
C ARG A 97 -3.19 -2.23 -10.19
N GLU A 98 -2.59 -3.07 -9.38
CA GLU A 98 -3.21 -4.29 -8.89
C GLU A 98 -4.44 -3.98 -8.02
N MET A 99 -4.32 -3.07 -7.07
CA MET A 99 -5.45 -2.60 -6.24
C MET A 99 -6.56 -1.95 -7.08
N ASP A 100 -6.21 -1.24 -8.16
CA ASP A 100 -7.17 -0.72 -9.13
C ASP A 100 -7.97 -1.88 -9.77
N GLY A 101 -7.28 -2.95 -10.16
CA GLY A 101 -7.91 -4.17 -10.67
C GLY A 101 -8.83 -4.88 -9.66
N TRP A 102 -8.59 -4.70 -8.36
CA TRP A 102 -9.47 -5.19 -7.28
C TRP A 102 -10.67 -4.28 -7.01
N GLY A 103 -10.73 -3.10 -7.64
CA GLY A 103 -11.85 -2.19 -7.53
C GLY A 103 -11.72 -1.14 -6.44
N VAL A 104 -10.50 -0.78 -6.02
CA VAL A 104 -10.26 0.28 -5.03
C VAL A 104 -10.85 1.63 -5.45
N GLY A 105 -10.96 1.90 -6.75
CA GLY A 105 -11.64 3.10 -7.24
C GLY A 105 -10.83 4.38 -7.07
N TRP A 106 -9.55 4.35 -7.41
CA TRP A 106 -8.67 5.52 -7.39
C TRP A 106 -9.24 6.70 -8.17
N ALA A 107 -9.09 7.92 -7.64
CA ALA A 107 -9.50 9.14 -8.32
C ALA A 107 -8.83 9.30 -9.67
N ARG A 108 -9.60 9.71 -10.69
CA ARG A 108 -9.12 9.86 -12.08
C ARG A 108 -9.59 11.19 -12.67
N HIS A 109 -8.76 11.73 -13.55
CA HIS A 109 -9.09 12.85 -14.43
C HIS A 109 -8.67 12.48 -15.85
N ASP A 110 -9.59 12.58 -16.82
CA ASP A 110 -9.39 12.16 -18.20
C ASP A 110 -8.86 10.72 -18.34
N GLY A 111 -9.37 9.80 -17.51
CA GLY A 111 -8.98 8.39 -17.49
C GLY A 111 -7.65 8.08 -16.81
N LYS A 112 -6.88 9.10 -16.41
CA LYS A 112 -5.59 8.96 -15.73
C LYS A 112 -5.74 9.04 -14.22
N LEU A 113 -4.91 8.29 -13.49
CA LEU A 113 -4.85 8.38 -12.02
C LEU A 113 -4.50 9.81 -11.61
N THR A 114 -5.31 10.37 -10.73
CA THR A 114 -5.05 11.68 -10.15
C THR A 114 -4.11 11.57 -8.97
N ALA A 115 -3.05 12.36 -8.99
CA ALA A 115 -2.09 12.43 -7.90
C ALA A 115 -1.95 13.87 -7.38
N VAL A 116 -1.75 14.01 -6.09
CA VAL A 116 -1.53 15.30 -5.43
C VAL A 116 -0.11 15.39 -4.86
N MET A 117 0.35 16.63 -4.67
CA MET A 117 1.60 16.91 -3.99
C MET A 117 1.41 16.73 -2.48
N ALA A 118 2.35 16.05 -1.84
CA ALA A 118 2.43 15.97 -0.39
C ALA A 118 3.81 16.43 0.11
N PRO A 119 3.94 16.87 1.37
CA PRO A 119 5.23 17.26 1.94
C PRO A 119 6.27 16.16 1.83
N GLY A 120 7.50 16.52 1.47
CA GLY A 120 8.61 15.59 1.27
C GLY A 120 8.75 15.02 -0.14
N HIS A 121 7.81 15.32 -1.05
CA HIS A 121 7.88 14.94 -2.46
C HIS A 121 8.22 16.14 -3.34
N ASP A 122 9.00 15.91 -4.39
CA ASP A 122 9.38 16.94 -5.38
C ASP A 122 8.34 17.06 -6.52
N ARG A 123 7.39 16.11 -6.62
CA ARG A 123 6.32 16.07 -7.63
C ARG A 123 5.08 15.36 -7.16
N PRO A 124 3.91 15.59 -7.82
CA PRO A 124 2.66 14.91 -7.47
C PRO A 124 2.77 13.40 -7.74
N ARG A 125 2.71 12.58 -6.69
CA ARG A 125 2.68 11.12 -6.79
C ARG A 125 1.75 10.45 -5.80
N CYS A 126 1.02 11.24 -5.02
CA CYS A 126 0.15 10.72 -3.98
C CYS A 126 -1.24 10.50 -4.55
N VAL A 127 -1.55 9.25 -4.93
CA VAL A 127 -2.87 8.83 -5.41
C VAL A 127 -3.85 8.68 -4.26
N TYR A 128 -5.13 8.82 -4.51
CA TYR A 128 -6.18 8.76 -3.49
C TYR A 128 -7.51 8.26 -4.09
N VAL A 129 -8.41 7.81 -3.25
CA VAL A 129 -9.81 7.52 -3.62
C VAL A 129 -10.64 8.79 -3.42
N ASP A 130 -10.67 9.26 -2.19
CA ASP A 130 -11.08 10.61 -1.78
C ASP A 130 -10.31 10.98 -0.49
N PHE A 131 -10.45 12.21 -0.02
CA PHE A 131 -9.66 12.69 1.12
C PHE A 131 -10.02 12.08 2.49
N LEU A 132 -11.06 11.24 2.57
CA LEU A 132 -11.49 10.62 3.82
C LEU A 132 -11.53 9.09 3.79
N ASN A 133 -11.57 8.49 2.61
CA ASN A 133 -11.87 7.07 2.45
C ASN A 133 -10.76 6.25 1.75
N THR A 134 -9.59 6.82 1.49
CA THR A 134 -8.52 6.06 0.83
C THR A 134 -8.13 4.83 1.66
N GLY A 135 -7.89 4.97 2.95
CA GLY A 135 -7.57 3.84 3.83
C GLY A 135 -8.68 2.79 3.92
N PRO A 136 -9.95 3.16 4.18
CA PRO A 136 -11.07 2.23 4.13
C PRO A 136 -11.22 1.52 2.77
N ALA A 137 -10.95 2.18 1.65
CA ALA A 137 -11.08 1.59 0.33
C ALA A 137 -9.99 0.57 0.01
N VAL A 138 -8.77 0.72 0.59
CA VAL A 138 -7.67 -0.23 0.41
C VAL A 138 -7.63 -1.32 1.49
N SER A 139 -8.53 -1.29 2.46
CA SER A 139 -8.65 -2.27 3.55
C SER A 139 -9.76 -3.27 3.28
#